data_13ff840363f8e5642e671e984a260810
#
_entry.id   13ff840363f8e5642e671e984a260810
#
_cell.length_a   1.000
_cell.length_b   1.000
_cell.length_c   1.000
_cell.angle_alpha   90.00
_cell.angle_beta   90.00
_cell.angle_gamma   90.00
#
_symmetry.space_group_name_H-M   'P 1'
#
loop_
_entity.id
_entity.type
_entity.pdbx_description
1 polymer ?
#
loop_
_entity_poly.entity_id
_entity_poly.type
_entity_poly.pdbx_seq_one_letter_code
_entity_poly.pdbx_strand_id
1 'polypeptide(L)'
;ATLALFTQVSSRSVDRRLAVSGAQPASLLLGRYLAVLGLGWILGLLYSGLVLATIGDELTHPGAVPVMLLLTATVATPLGSLAAALVPRDLEGALLLLSVMAVQVLVDPSEGWTRVLPLWSTRELASVVVESLGPETADYLRRGLAHGAAMTVLLTAASWVVGVLRLRTVRLPAPSPAGPAYS
;
A
#
# COMPACT_ATOMS: atom_id res chain seq x y z
N ALA A 1 -4.56 1.34 1.49
CA ALA A 1 -4.46 -0.07 1.06
C ALA A 1 -5.64 -0.49 0.18
N THR A 2 -6.89 -0.35 0.63
CA THR A 2 -8.10 -0.75 -0.13
C THR A 2 -8.23 -0.07 -1.48
N LEU A 3 -7.97 1.23 -1.56
CA LEU A 3 -7.96 1.97 -2.83
C LEU A 3 -6.95 1.35 -3.82
N ALA A 4 -5.74 1.04 -3.39
CA ALA A 4 -4.73 0.39 -4.23
C ALA A 4 -5.18 -1.00 -4.68
N LEU A 5 -5.81 -1.78 -3.80
CA LEU A 5 -6.40 -3.08 -4.12
C LEU A 5 -7.43 -2.96 -5.24
N PHE A 6 -8.48 -2.15 -5.04
CA PHE A 6 -9.58 -2.03 -6.01
C PHE A 6 -9.12 -1.47 -7.36
N THR A 7 -8.25 -0.46 -7.35
CA THR A 7 -7.69 0.09 -8.59
C THR A 7 -6.90 -0.95 -9.37
N GLN A 8 -6.15 -1.80 -8.69
CA GLN A 8 -5.36 -2.86 -9.32
C GLN A 8 -6.24 -3.98 -9.88
N VAL A 9 -7.29 -4.38 -9.17
CA VAL A 9 -8.15 -5.48 -9.62
C VAL A 9 -9.05 -5.04 -10.78
N SER A 10 -9.68 -3.87 -10.69
CA SER A 10 -10.58 -3.35 -11.73
C SER A 10 -9.90 -3.11 -13.07
N SER A 11 -8.60 -2.80 -13.08
CA SER A 11 -7.87 -2.51 -14.32
C SER A 11 -7.18 -3.71 -14.96
N ARG A 12 -7.30 -4.91 -14.41
CA ARG A 12 -6.65 -6.14 -14.95
C ARG A 12 -7.00 -6.43 -16.42
N SER A 13 -8.24 -6.18 -16.82
CA SER A 13 -8.69 -6.39 -18.20
C SER A 13 -8.08 -5.36 -19.17
N VAL A 14 -7.96 -4.12 -18.73
CA VAL A 14 -7.33 -3.03 -19.49
C VAL A 14 -5.83 -3.29 -19.64
N ASP A 15 -5.16 -3.69 -18.57
CA ASP A 15 -3.73 -4.00 -18.58
C ASP A 15 -3.39 -5.12 -19.54
N ARG A 16 -4.22 -6.16 -19.61
CA ARG A 16 -4.04 -7.25 -20.59
C ARG A 16 -4.11 -6.74 -22.02
N ARG A 17 -5.07 -5.87 -22.34
CA ARG A 17 -5.21 -5.27 -23.68
C ARG A 17 -4.01 -4.40 -24.01
N LEU A 18 -3.56 -3.56 -23.07
CA LEU A 18 -2.40 -2.70 -23.27
C LEU A 18 -1.09 -3.49 -23.37
N ALA A 19 -0.93 -4.57 -22.63
CA ALA A 19 0.24 -5.46 -22.76
C ALA A 19 0.28 -6.16 -24.12
N VAL A 20 -0.87 -6.57 -24.66
CA VAL A 20 -0.97 -7.16 -26.00
C VAL A 20 -0.67 -6.13 -27.11
N SER A 21 -1.00 -4.85 -26.91
CA SER A 21 -0.68 -3.76 -27.83
C SER A 21 0.77 -3.26 -27.75
N GLY A 22 1.63 -3.90 -26.92
CA GLY A 22 3.07 -3.59 -26.83
C GLY A 22 3.46 -2.65 -25.71
N ALA A 23 2.53 -2.27 -24.81
CA ALA A 23 2.88 -1.47 -23.65
C ALA A 23 3.76 -2.27 -22.67
N GLN A 24 4.80 -1.64 -22.13
CA GLN A 24 5.68 -2.29 -21.15
C GLN A 24 4.92 -2.51 -19.83
N PRO A 25 4.82 -3.76 -19.32
CA PRO A 25 4.11 -4.05 -18.07
C PRO A 25 4.61 -3.23 -16.87
N ALA A 26 5.91 -2.97 -16.84
CA ALA A 26 6.54 -2.22 -15.77
C ALA A 26 6.06 -0.75 -15.71
N SER A 27 5.91 -0.09 -16.87
CA SER A 27 5.44 1.30 -16.93
C SER A 27 3.98 1.44 -16.52
N LEU A 28 3.13 0.46 -16.86
CA LEU A 28 1.73 0.43 -16.44
C LEU A 28 1.59 0.29 -14.92
N LEU A 29 2.37 -0.63 -14.33
CA LEU A 29 2.38 -0.83 -12.88
C LEU A 29 2.91 0.40 -12.14
N LEU A 30 3.98 1.02 -12.65
CA LEU A 30 4.56 2.22 -12.04
C LEU A 30 3.60 3.40 -12.11
N GLY A 31 3.01 3.68 -13.26
CA GLY A 31 2.06 4.79 -13.42
C GLY A 31 0.88 4.67 -12.46
N ARG A 32 0.34 3.47 -12.31
CA ARG A 32 -0.74 3.21 -11.37
C ARG A 32 -0.31 3.35 -9.91
N TYR A 33 0.85 2.81 -9.58
CA TYR A 33 1.40 2.92 -8.23
C TYR A 33 1.54 4.39 -7.83
N LEU A 34 2.14 5.21 -8.70
CA LEU A 34 2.31 6.64 -8.46
C LEU A 34 0.98 7.40 -8.35
N ALA A 35 -0.01 7.06 -9.19
CA ALA A 35 -1.33 7.67 -9.13
C ALA A 35 -2.04 7.38 -7.80
N VAL A 36 -2.03 6.12 -7.35
CA VAL A 36 -2.63 5.72 -6.07
C VAL A 36 -1.89 6.33 -4.88
N LEU A 37 -0.55 6.36 -4.94
CA LEU A 37 0.28 6.98 -3.91
C LEU A 37 0.01 8.49 -3.82
N GLY A 38 -0.04 9.18 -4.96
CA GLY A 38 -0.33 10.61 -5.01
C GLY A 38 -1.72 10.93 -4.45
N LEU A 39 -2.73 10.14 -4.81
CA LEU A 39 -4.08 10.29 -4.23
C LEU A 39 -4.07 10.00 -2.72
N GLY A 40 -3.34 8.98 -2.28
CA GLY A 40 -3.17 8.66 -0.87
C GLY A 40 -2.52 9.82 -0.08
N TRP A 41 -1.55 10.48 -0.67
CA TRP A 41 -0.90 11.66 -0.06
C TRP A 41 -1.84 12.88 0.00
N ILE A 42 -2.60 13.15 -1.07
CA ILE A 42 -3.59 14.24 -1.08
C ILE A 42 -4.62 14.00 0.03
N LEU A 43 -5.17 12.80 0.13
CA LEU A 43 -6.12 12.44 1.18
C LEU A 43 -5.48 12.50 2.58
N GLY A 44 -4.24 12.06 2.71
CA GLY A 44 -3.46 12.14 3.96
C GLY A 44 -3.26 13.59 4.42
N LEU A 45 -2.93 14.50 3.51
CA LEU A 45 -2.78 15.93 3.81
C LEU A 45 -4.13 16.58 4.18
N LEU A 46 -5.19 16.29 3.43
CA LEU A 46 -6.53 16.79 3.75
C LEU A 46 -7.00 16.31 5.12
N TYR A 47 -6.78 15.02 5.42
CA TYR A 47 -7.13 14.46 6.73
C TYR A 47 -6.24 15.02 7.85
N SER A 48 -4.95 15.27 7.59
CA SER A 48 -4.07 15.98 8.53
C SER A 48 -4.61 17.35 8.88
N GLY A 49 -5.02 18.12 7.87
CA GLY A 49 -5.62 19.45 8.08
C GLY A 49 -6.90 19.38 8.93
N LEU A 50 -7.75 18.39 8.68
CA LEU A 50 -8.97 18.18 9.48
C LEU A 50 -8.64 17.83 10.93
N VAL A 51 -7.71 16.88 11.18
CA VAL A 51 -7.29 16.49 12.54
C VAL A 51 -6.71 17.68 13.28
N LEU A 52 -5.81 18.43 12.64
CA LEU A 52 -5.20 19.61 13.27
C LEU A 52 -6.21 20.71 13.56
N ALA A 53 -7.22 20.89 12.70
CA ALA A 53 -8.27 21.88 12.93
C ALA A 53 -9.26 21.48 14.04
N THR A 54 -9.43 20.18 14.30
CA THR A 54 -10.42 19.68 15.29
C THR A 54 -9.83 19.42 16.66
N ILE A 55 -8.63 18.83 16.74
CA ILE A 55 -8.00 18.39 17.99
C ILE A 55 -6.53 18.80 18.09
N GLY A 56 -6.05 19.69 17.22
CA GLY A 56 -4.63 20.07 17.16
C GLY A 56 -4.07 20.59 18.48
N ASP A 57 -4.87 21.32 19.24
CA ASP A 57 -4.49 21.89 20.54
C ASP A 57 -4.35 20.84 21.66
N GLU A 58 -4.95 19.65 21.48
CA GLU A 58 -4.87 18.54 22.42
C GLU A 58 -3.68 17.62 22.15
N LEU A 59 -3.02 17.78 20.99
CA LEU A 59 -1.90 16.94 20.59
C LEU A 59 -0.57 17.44 21.13
N THR A 60 0.28 16.53 21.60
CA THR A 60 1.59 16.86 22.13
C THR A 60 2.55 17.38 21.03
N HIS A 61 2.52 16.73 19.86
CA HIS A 61 3.34 17.12 18.71
C HIS A 61 2.50 17.17 17.44
N PRO A 62 1.67 18.22 17.24
CA PRO A 62 0.75 18.31 16.11
C PRO A 62 1.47 18.27 14.74
N GLY A 63 2.70 18.77 14.65
CA GLY A 63 3.51 18.72 13.41
C GLY A 63 3.88 17.30 12.95
N ALA A 64 3.77 16.28 13.81
CA ALA A 64 4.03 14.90 13.45
C ALA A 64 2.82 14.22 12.75
N VAL A 65 1.61 14.78 12.83
CA VAL A 65 0.39 14.24 12.18
C VAL A 65 0.54 14.09 10.68
N PRO A 66 0.95 15.11 9.90
CA PRO A 66 1.16 14.96 8.46
C PRO A 66 2.19 13.86 8.14
N VAL A 67 3.30 13.82 8.89
CA VAL A 67 4.36 12.83 8.68
C VAL A 67 3.82 11.41 8.89
N MET A 68 3.07 11.18 9.96
CA MET A 68 2.43 9.90 10.26
C MET A 68 1.48 9.47 9.15
N LEU A 69 0.60 10.36 8.69
CA LEU A 69 -0.42 10.03 7.69
C LEU A 69 0.18 9.82 6.29
N LEU A 70 1.17 10.63 5.90
CA LEU A 70 1.89 10.44 4.64
C LEU A 70 2.69 9.15 4.63
N LEU A 71 3.38 8.82 5.73
CA LEU A 71 4.10 7.55 5.85
C LEU A 71 3.12 6.37 5.81
N THR A 72 1.99 6.47 6.50
CA THR A 72 0.94 5.45 6.47
C THR A 72 0.42 5.22 5.06
N ALA A 73 0.13 6.28 4.29
CA ALA A 73 -0.27 6.18 2.89
C ALA A 73 0.81 5.51 2.03
N THR A 74 2.08 5.86 2.29
CA THR A 74 3.24 5.33 1.56
C THR A 74 3.42 3.82 1.79
N VAL A 75 3.26 3.33 3.02
CA VAL A 75 3.32 1.89 3.35
C VAL A 75 2.07 1.14 2.88
N ALA A 76 0.89 1.77 3.03
CA ALA A 76 -0.40 1.15 2.70
C ALA A 76 -0.59 0.94 1.19
N THR A 77 0.02 1.78 0.34
CA THR A 77 -0.09 1.65 -1.12
C THR A 77 0.51 0.34 -1.64
N PRO A 78 1.78 -0.01 -1.37
CA PRO A 78 2.34 -1.29 -1.82
C PRO A 78 1.70 -2.49 -1.11
N LEU A 79 1.23 -2.35 0.13
CA LEU A 79 0.50 -3.41 0.82
C LEU A 79 -0.80 -3.76 0.07
N GLY A 80 -1.58 -2.75 -0.34
CA GLY A 80 -2.79 -2.96 -1.16
C GLY A 80 -2.48 -3.53 -2.53
N SER A 81 -1.38 -3.09 -3.15
CA SER A 81 -0.90 -3.62 -4.44
C SER A 81 -0.48 -5.09 -4.34
N LEU A 82 0.21 -5.46 -3.25
CA LEU A 82 0.60 -6.84 -2.98
C LEU A 82 -0.63 -7.72 -2.74
N ALA A 83 -1.59 -7.27 -1.93
CA ALA A 83 -2.86 -7.99 -1.71
C ALA A 83 -3.58 -8.23 -3.05
N ALA A 84 -3.68 -7.21 -3.92
CA ALA A 84 -4.24 -7.36 -5.26
C ALA A 84 -3.47 -8.38 -6.11
N ALA A 85 -2.15 -8.44 -5.99
CA ALA A 85 -1.34 -9.39 -6.73
C ALA A 85 -1.51 -10.84 -6.24
N LEU A 86 -1.77 -11.05 -4.95
CA LEU A 86 -1.89 -12.38 -4.34
C LEU A 86 -3.27 -13.01 -4.54
N VAL A 87 -4.34 -12.21 -4.48
CA VAL A 87 -5.72 -12.73 -4.52
C VAL A 87 -6.44 -12.43 -5.84
N PRO A 88 -7.25 -13.37 -6.34
CA PRO A 88 -7.94 -13.21 -7.62
C PRO A 88 -9.18 -12.32 -7.54
N ARG A 89 -9.83 -12.22 -6.38
CA ARG A 89 -11.11 -11.52 -6.18
C ARG A 89 -10.97 -10.34 -5.23
N ASP A 90 -11.72 -9.28 -5.50
CA ASP A 90 -11.73 -8.04 -4.71
C ASP A 90 -12.11 -8.28 -3.26
N LEU A 91 -13.14 -9.09 -3.04
CA LEU A 91 -13.65 -9.39 -1.69
C LEU A 91 -12.59 -10.12 -0.85
N GLU A 92 -11.92 -11.10 -1.43
CA GLU A 92 -10.85 -11.86 -0.76
C GLU A 92 -9.69 -10.93 -0.38
N GLY A 93 -9.31 -10.01 -1.29
CA GLY A 93 -8.29 -9.01 -1.01
C GLY A 93 -8.69 -8.03 0.08
N ALA A 94 -9.94 -7.59 0.09
CA ALA A 94 -10.46 -6.72 1.14
C ALA A 94 -10.47 -7.43 2.51
N LEU A 95 -10.88 -8.69 2.56
CA LEU A 95 -10.84 -9.51 3.77
C LEU A 95 -9.41 -9.74 4.27
N LEU A 96 -8.47 -10.00 3.36
CA LEU A 96 -7.05 -10.12 3.71
C LEU A 96 -6.53 -8.83 4.35
N LEU A 97 -6.80 -7.68 3.74
CA LEU A 97 -6.39 -6.37 4.29
C LEU A 97 -7.07 -6.09 5.63
N LEU A 98 -8.36 -6.41 5.77
CA LEU A 98 -9.08 -6.25 7.03
C LEU A 98 -8.46 -7.14 8.12
N SER A 99 -8.11 -8.39 7.80
CA SER A 99 -7.44 -9.30 8.74
C SER A 99 -6.08 -8.76 9.18
N VAL A 100 -5.27 -8.25 8.24
CA VAL A 100 -3.98 -7.61 8.56
C VAL A 100 -4.19 -6.40 9.48
N MET A 101 -5.19 -5.56 9.21
CA MET A 101 -5.52 -4.41 10.05
C MET A 101 -6.01 -4.83 11.44
N ALA A 102 -6.88 -5.85 11.52
CA ALA A 102 -7.38 -6.37 12.79
C ALA A 102 -6.24 -6.89 13.67
N VAL A 103 -5.32 -7.67 13.10
CA VAL A 103 -4.13 -8.15 13.84
C VAL A 103 -3.32 -6.97 14.38
N GLN A 104 -3.10 -5.93 13.59
CA GLN A 104 -2.34 -4.75 14.02
C GLN A 104 -3.00 -3.98 15.16
N VAL A 105 -4.32 -3.96 15.24
CA VAL A 105 -5.06 -3.27 16.31
C VAL A 105 -5.13 -4.12 17.57
N LEU A 106 -5.30 -5.44 17.44
CA LEU A 106 -5.53 -6.34 18.56
C LEU A 106 -4.26 -6.77 19.30
N VAL A 107 -3.11 -6.73 18.60
CA VAL A 107 -1.86 -7.21 19.19
C VAL A 107 -1.22 -6.15 20.07
N ASP A 108 -0.71 -6.58 21.24
CA ASP A 108 0.01 -5.72 22.16
C ASP A 108 1.29 -5.17 21.49
N PRO A 109 1.49 -3.84 21.47
CA PRO A 109 2.67 -3.21 20.88
C PRO A 109 3.99 -3.54 21.58
N SER A 110 3.95 -3.97 22.83
CA SER A 110 5.15 -4.32 23.61
C SER A 110 5.83 -5.60 23.13
N GLU A 111 5.09 -6.45 22.38
CA GLU A 111 5.63 -7.69 21.85
C GLU A 111 6.62 -7.46 20.70
N GLY A 112 7.83 -7.99 20.81
CA GLY A 112 8.92 -7.75 19.84
C GLY A 112 8.61 -8.15 18.38
N TRP A 113 7.72 -9.14 18.17
CA TRP A 113 7.31 -9.59 16.84
C TRP A 113 6.37 -8.61 16.12
N THR A 114 5.73 -7.67 16.83
CA THR A 114 4.87 -6.63 16.23
C THR A 114 5.61 -5.76 15.22
N ARG A 115 6.94 -5.69 15.34
CA ARG A 115 7.82 -4.99 14.37
C ARG A 115 7.77 -5.59 12.96
N VAL A 116 7.28 -6.81 12.79
CA VAL A 116 7.08 -7.42 11.47
C VAL A 116 5.81 -6.88 10.79
N LEU A 117 4.90 -6.27 11.55
CA LEU A 117 3.65 -5.75 11.02
C LEU A 117 3.87 -4.50 10.15
N PRO A 118 3.25 -4.41 8.98
CA PRO A 118 3.54 -3.36 7.99
C PRO A 118 3.25 -1.93 8.49
N LEU A 119 2.29 -1.73 9.37
CA LEU A 119 1.95 -0.41 9.90
C LEU A 119 2.45 -0.18 11.35
N TRP A 120 3.41 -0.96 11.82
CA TRP A 120 4.05 -0.71 13.13
C TRP A 120 4.65 0.71 13.20
N SER A 121 5.21 1.20 12.09
CA SER A 121 5.68 2.58 11.95
C SER A 121 4.62 3.62 12.26
N THR A 122 3.38 3.39 11.87
CA THR A 122 2.25 4.31 12.16
C THR A 122 1.98 4.39 13.66
N ARG A 123 2.11 3.28 14.39
CA ARG A 123 1.93 3.24 15.86
C ARG A 123 3.03 4.03 16.57
N GLU A 124 4.31 3.83 16.19
CA GLU A 124 5.43 4.60 16.73
C GLU A 124 5.24 6.11 16.53
N LEU A 125 4.80 6.52 15.34
CA LEU A 125 4.51 7.92 15.06
C LEU A 125 3.25 8.43 15.78
N ALA A 126 2.24 7.58 16.00
CA ALA A 126 1.06 7.94 16.78
C ALA A 126 1.41 8.23 18.23
N SER A 127 2.31 7.43 18.85
CA SER A 127 2.83 7.73 20.19
C SER A 127 3.52 9.10 20.24
N VAL A 128 4.31 9.46 19.20
CA VAL A 128 4.92 10.81 19.11
C VAL A 128 3.85 11.91 19.06
N VAL A 129 2.74 11.69 18.36
CA VAL A 129 1.67 12.69 18.22
C VAL A 129 0.93 12.92 19.56
N VAL A 130 0.67 11.84 20.31
CA VAL A 130 -0.27 11.86 21.45
C VAL A 130 0.45 11.89 22.80
N GLU A 131 1.59 11.20 22.93
CA GLU A 131 2.25 11.01 24.20
C GLU A 131 3.36 12.04 24.44
N SER A 132 3.55 12.43 25.71
CA SER A 132 4.66 13.30 26.14
C SER A 132 5.92 12.45 26.42
N LEU A 133 6.60 12.02 25.34
CA LEU A 133 7.75 11.12 25.39
C LEU A 133 9.06 11.79 25.86
N GLY A 134 9.08 13.12 26.00
CA GLY A 134 10.27 13.85 26.44
C GLY A 134 11.49 13.57 25.56
N PRO A 135 12.63 13.14 26.13
CA PRO A 135 13.86 12.91 25.36
C PRO A 135 13.78 11.72 24.38
N GLU A 136 12.83 10.82 24.55
CA GLU A 136 12.67 9.63 23.69
C GLU A 136 11.95 9.93 22.36
N THR A 137 11.32 11.11 22.22
CA THR A 137 10.58 11.53 21.04
C THR A 137 11.38 11.31 19.74
N ALA A 138 12.66 11.70 19.74
CA ALA A 138 13.52 11.55 18.58
C ALA A 138 13.78 10.09 18.20
N ASP A 139 13.86 9.20 19.17
CA ASP A 139 14.07 7.77 18.95
C ASP A 139 12.82 7.09 18.39
N TYR A 140 11.63 7.42 18.89
CA TYR A 140 10.36 6.96 18.34
C TYR A 140 10.17 7.42 16.90
N LEU A 141 10.43 8.70 16.63
CA LEU A 141 10.36 9.26 15.27
C LEU A 141 11.32 8.54 14.32
N ARG A 142 12.58 8.37 14.71
CA ARG A 142 13.61 7.69 13.92
C ARG A 142 13.23 6.23 13.63
N ARG A 143 12.79 5.48 14.64
CA ARG A 143 12.37 4.08 14.50
C ARG A 143 11.16 3.95 13.59
N GLY A 144 10.14 4.80 13.79
CA GLY A 144 8.95 4.82 12.95
C GLY A 144 9.27 5.12 11.48
N LEU A 145 10.08 6.15 11.21
CA LEU A 145 10.49 6.51 9.85
C LEU A 145 11.33 5.42 9.19
N ALA A 146 12.33 4.89 9.90
CA ALA A 146 13.21 3.83 9.38
C ALA A 146 12.42 2.56 9.05
N HIS A 147 11.55 2.12 9.95
CA HIS A 147 10.67 0.97 9.72
C HIS A 147 9.71 1.20 8.55
N GLY A 148 9.05 2.36 8.50
CA GLY A 148 8.14 2.69 7.40
C GLY A 148 8.84 2.72 6.05
N ALA A 149 10.05 3.29 5.98
CA ALA A 149 10.87 3.27 4.76
C ALA A 149 11.24 1.83 4.36
N ALA A 150 11.72 1.01 5.30
CA ALA A 150 12.07 -0.39 5.06
C ALA A 150 10.86 -1.21 4.56
N MET A 151 9.70 -1.08 5.22
CA MET A 151 8.47 -1.75 4.82
C MET A 151 7.96 -1.27 3.44
N THR A 152 8.06 0.01 3.14
CA THR A 152 7.73 0.54 1.82
C THR A 152 8.57 -0.12 0.73
N VAL A 153 9.89 -0.18 0.92
CA VAL A 153 10.80 -0.82 -0.04
C VAL A 153 10.49 -2.30 -0.20
N LEU A 154 10.35 -3.02 0.92
CA LEU A 154 10.07 -4.46 0.94
C LEU A 154 8.75 -4.78 0.22
N LEU A 155 7.66 -4.12 0.61
CA LEU A 155 6.33 -4.37 0.04
C LEU A 155 6.25 -3.93 -1.42
N THR A 156 6.93 -2.83 -1.80
CA THR A 156 7.01 -2.39 -3.20
C THR A 156 7.76 -3.41 -4.04
N ALA A 157 8.90 -3.89 -3.58
CA ALA A 157 9.67 -4.93 -4.28
C ALA A 157 8.85 -6.22 -4.42
N ALA A 158 8.21 -6.68 -3.35
CA ALA A 158 7.36 -7.86 -3.37
C ALA A 158 6.18 -7.71 -4.34
N SER A 159 5.45 -6.59 -4.26
CA SER A 159 4.30 -6.33 -5.15
C SER A 159 4.72 -6.21 -6.62
N TRP A 160 5.90 -5.62 -6.88
CA TRP A 160 6.47 -5.50 -8.22
C TRP A 160 6.84 -6.86 -8.80
N VAL A 161 7.59 -7.68 -8.04
CA VAL A 161 7.98 -9.03 -8.47
C VAL A 161 6.75 -9.89 -8.77
N VAL A 162 5.80 -9.96 -7.85
CA VAL A 162 4.57 -10.75 -8.04
C VAL A 162 3.76 -10.21 -9.23
N GLY A 163 3.62 -8.89 -9.36
CA GLY A 163 2.91 -8.24 -10.46
C GLY A 163 3.53 -8.54 -11.82
N VAL A 164 4.85 -8.42 -11.96
CA VAL A 164 5.57 -8.72 -13.21
C VAL A 164 5.50 -10.21 -13.55
N LEU A 165 5.70 -11.10 -12.57
CA LEU A 165 5.58 -12.54 -12.79
C LEU A 165 4.18 -12.91 -13.29
N ARG A 166 3.14 -12.35 -12.68
CA ARG A 166 1.75 -12.61 -13.08
C ARG A 166 1.43 -12.12 -14.49
N LEU A 167 1.99 -11.00 -14.93
CA LEU A 167 1.82 -10.50 -16.28
C LEU A 167 2.57 -11.34 -17.32
N ARG A 168 3.74 -11.89 -16.96
CA ARG A 168 4.53 -12.76 -17.86
C ARG A 168 3.89 -14.14 -18.09
N THR A 169 3.09 -14.63 -17.13
CA THR A 169 2.41 -15.92 -17.24
C THR A 169 1.14 -15.88 -18.10
N VAL A 170 0.72 -14.72 -18.58
CA VAL A 170 -0.39 -14.59 -19.54
C VAL A 170 0.10 -15.11 -20.90
N ARG A 171 -0.08 -16.41 -21.15
CA ARG A 171 0.14 -17.00 -22.47
C ARG A 171 -0.93 -16.46 -23.43
N LEU A 172 -0.49 -16.00 -24.60
CA LEU A 172 -1.40 -15.76 -25.71
C LEU A 172 -2.11 -17.07 -26.02
N PRO A 173 -3.44 -17.09 -26.25
CA PRO A 173 -4.09 -18.27 -26.79
C PRO A 173 -3.36 -18.70 -28.06
N ALA A 174 -3.08 -19.99 -28.21
CA ALA A 174 -2.52 -20.50 -29.44
C ALA A 174 -3.41 -20.02 -30.63
N PRO A 175 -2.84 -19.58 -31.74
CA PRO A 175 -3.64 -19.21 -32.90
C PRO A 175 -4.55 -20.38 -33.20
N SER A 176 -5.86 -20.10 -33.31
CA SER A 176 -6.86 -21.11 -33.68
C SER A 176 -6.39 -21.75 -35.01
N PRO A 177 -6.33 -23.09 -35.11
CA PRO A 177 -6.02 -23.70 -36.37
C PRO A 177 -6.96 -23.12 -37.41
N ALA A 178 -6.40 -22.60 -38.51
CA ALA A 178 -7.19 -22.04 -39.62
C ALA A 178 -8.26 -23.06 -39.98
N GLY A 179 -9.53 -22.67 -39.86
CA GLY A 179 -10.63 -23.52 -40.25
C GLY A 179 -10.43 -23.96 -41.68
N PRO A 180 -10.99 -25.11 -42.11
CA PRO A 180 -10.84 -25.61 -43.45
C PRO A 180 -11.22 -24.52 -44.46
N ALA A 181 -10.32 -24.24 -45.39
CA ALA A 181 -10.61 -23.33 -46.48
C ALA A 181 -11.79 -23.93 -47.26
N TYR A 182 -12.92 -23.24 -47.22
CA TYR A 182 -14.05 -23.58 -48.06
C TYR A 182 -13.65 -23.29 -49.51
N SER A 183 -13.33 -24.35 -50.24
CA SER A 183 -13.18 -24.35 -51.70
C SER A 183 -14.54 -24.43 -52.39
#